data_1efcc250799d5ca5a6b808b2e3b91677
#
_entry.id   1efcc250799d5ca5a6b808b2e3b91677
#
_cell.length_a   1.000
_cell.length_b   1.000
_cell.length_c   1.000
_cell.angle_alpha   90.00
_cell.angle_beta   90.00
_cell.angle_gamma   90.00
#
_symmetry.space_group_name_H-M   'P 1'
#
loop_
_entity.id
_entity.type
_entity.pdbx_description
1 polymer ?
#
loop_
_entity_poly.entity_id
_entity_poly.type
_entity_poly.pdbx_seq_one_letter_code
_entity_poly.pdbx_strand_id
1 'polypeptide(L)'
;MYTHGHHESVLRSHRWRTVENSAAYLVPYLRPGQELLDVGCGPGTITADFAKRLGPGRVRGIDPSADAIDAARRDHPGVDFATGDVYTLEFEDASWDIVHAHQVLQHLSNPVAALKEMLRVVRPGGIVAARDSDYASFTWYPNDDRLVRWLALYHEIARANGGEPDAGRRLLSWAQQAGFNHIETSASAWCFATLEDRTWWGGLWADRMTTSAIAEQAQREGRANADELALIADAWRTWAKADDGWFAVLHAEIICTR
;
A
#
# COMPACT_ATOMS: atom_id res chain seq x y z
N MET A 1 5.84 -11.97 6.97
CA MET A 1 6.32 -10.83 7.82
C MET A 1 6.15 -9.55 7.01
N TYR A 2 5.67 -8.45 7.60
CA TYR A 2 5.52 -7.18 6.90
C TYR A 2 6.88 -6.57 6.53
N THR A 3 7.15 -6.42 5.25
CA THR A 3 8.49 -6.09 4.72
C THR A 3 9.03 -4.74 5.21
N HIS A 4 8.18 -3.72 5.32
CA HIS A 4 8.62 -2.38 5.71
C HIS A 4 8.79 -2.18 7.22
N GLY A 5 8.16 -3.02 8.06
CA GLY A 5 8.09 -2.77 9.50
C GLY A 5 7.27 -1.52 9.86
N HIS A 6 7.40 -1.04 11.10
CA HIS A 6 6.68 0.13 11.62
C HIS A 6 7.61 1.31 11.94
N HIS A 7 8.76 1.41 11.29
CA HIS A 7 9.69 2.52 11.47
C HIS A 7 9.04 3.86 11.06
N GLU A 8 9.41 4.98 11.69
CA GLU A 8 8.82 6.31 11.44
C GLU A 8 8.86 6.72 9.95
N SER A 9 9.91 6.34 9.21
CA SER A 9 9.99 6.58 7.76
C SER A 9 8.88 5.85 6.97
N VAL A 10 8.38 4.71 7.48
CA VAL A 10 7.26 3.98 6.87
C VAL A 10 5.95 4.67 7.21
N LEU A 11 5.72 5.00 8.49
CA LEU A 11 4.51 5.69 8.95
C LEU A 11 4.36 7.06 8.27
N ARG A 12 5.46 7.80 8.06
CA ARG A 12 5.47 9.07 7.34
C ARG A 12 4.95 8.92 5.91
N SER A 13 5.33 7.86 5.19
CA SER A 13 4.80 7.59 3.85
C SER A 13 3.32 7.19 3.86
N HIS A 14 2.86 6.52 4.91
CA HIS A 14 1.45 6.15 5.03
C HIS A 14 0.58 7.38 5.35
N ARG A 15 1.05 8.29 6.20
CA ARG A 15 0.33 9.53 6.54
C ARG A 15 0.19 10.51 5.37
N TRP A 16 1.04 10.40 4.34
CA TRP A 16 0.94 11.21 3.12
C TRP A 16 -0.21 10.77 2.20
N ARG A 17 -0.71 9.53 2.38
CA ARG A 17 -1.74 8.97 1.53
C ARG A 17 -3.10 9.58 1.84
N THR A 18 -3.82 9.94 0.79
CA THR A 18 -5.20 10.47 0.83
C THR A 18 -6.06 9.72 -0.17
N VAL A 19 -7.38 9.91 -0.13
CA VAL A 19 -8.26 9.37 -1.16
C VAL A 19 -7.87 9.92 -2.54
N GLU A 20 -7.48 11.19 -2.64
CA GLU A 20 -7.11 11.83 -3.90
C GLU A 20 -5.88 11.19 -4.55
N ASN A 21 -4.83 10.88 -3.79
CA ASN A 21 -3.59 10.34 -4.35
C ASN A 21 -3.49 8.80 -4.33
N SER A 22 -4.39 8.12 -3.60
CA SER A 22 -4.30 6.68 -3.36
C SER A 22 -5.57 5.88 -3.68
N ALA A 23 -6.73 6.53 -3.76
CA ALA A 23 -8.01 5.87 -4.01
C ALA A 23 -8.95 6.67 -4.94
N ALA A 24 -8.39 7.58 -5.75
CA ALA A 24 -9.17 8.40 -6.68
C ALA A 24 -10.00 7.57 -7.67
N TYR A 25 -9.49 6.40 -8.08
CA TYR A 25 -10.20 5.46 -8.96
C TYR A 25 -11.53 4.96 -8.39
N LEU A 26 -11.68 4.92 -7.05
CA LEU A 26 -12.89 4.48 -6.36
C LEU A 26 -13.91 5.62 -6.17
N VAL A 27 -13.47 6.90 -6.20
CA VAL A 27 -14.34 8.07 -5.93
C VAL A 27 -15.61 8.10 -6.77
N PRO A 28 -15.61 7.79 -8.09
CA PRO A 28 -16.83 7.78 -8.90
C PRO A 28 -17.92 6.80 -8.45
N TYR A 29 -17.55 5.79 -7.66
CA TYR A 29 -18.45 4.75 -7.16
C TYR A 29 -19.00 5.02 -5.77
N LEU A 30 -18.44 6.01 -5.06
CA LEU A 30 -18.87 6.38 -3.70
C LEU A 30 -20.24 7.10 -3.74
N ARG A 31 -21.15 6.69 -2.87
CA ARG A 31 -22.46 7.32 -2.68
C ARG A 31 -22.69 7.57 -1.19
N PRO A 32 -23.24 8.73 -0.80
CA PRO A 32 -23.57 8.99 0.61
C PRO A 32 -24.40 7.86 1.21
N GLY A 33 -24.07 7.45 2.41
CA GLY A 33 -24.79 6.40 3.13
C GLY A 33 -24.32 4.97 2.88
N GLN A 34 -23.43 4.72 1.93
CA GLN A 34 -22.79 3.41 1.78
C GLN A 34 -21.90 3.08 2.98
N GLU A 35 -21.76 1.80 3.26
CA GLU A 35 -20.87 1.25 4.28
C GLU A 35 -19.60 0.72 3.63
N LEU A 36 -18.43 1.19 4.12
CA LEU A 36 -17.11 0.86 3.57
C LEU A 36 -16.22 0.23 4.63
N LEU A 37 -15.64 -0.92 4.29
CA LEU A 37 -14.56 -1.57 5.02
C LEU A 37 -13.22 -1.29 4.33
N ASP A 38 -12.28 -0.68 5.05
CA ASP A 38 -10.91 -0.42 4.58
C ASP A 38 -9.96 -1.43 5.22
N VAL A 39 -9.47 -2.39 4.43
CA VAL A 39 -8.64 -3.50 4.89
C VAL A 39 -7.17 -3.13 4.76
N GLY A 40 -6.39 -3.35 5.83
CA GLY A 40 -5.00 -2.90 5.91
C GLY A 40 -4.90 -1.38 5.98
N CYS A 41 -5.76 -0.77 6.80
CA CYS A 41 -5.92 0.68 6.88
C CYS A 41 -4.68 1.43 7.39
N GLY A 42 -3.73 0.74 8.04
CA GLY A 42 -2.55 1.33 8.65
C GLY A 42 -2.90 2.46 9.63
N PRO A 43 -2.30 3.67 9.51
CA PRO A 43 -2.59 4.81 10.37
C PRO A 43 -3.93 5.51 10.08
N GLY A 44 -4.75 4.98 9.17
CA GLY A 44 -6.14 5.37 8.96
C GLY A 44 -6.40 6.63 8.13
N THR A 45 -5.41 7.19 7.45
CA THR A 45 -5.57 8.47 6.70
C THR A 45 -6.57 8.35 5.54
N ILE A 46 -6.47 7.28 4.73
CA ILE A 46 -7.42 7.02 3.63
C ILE A 46 -8.80 6.70 4.22
N THR A 47 -8.86 5.87 5.27
CA THR A 47 -10.10 5.52 5.97
C THR A 47 -10.85 6.76 6.47
N ALA A 48 -10.11 7.69 7.10
CA ALA A 48 -10.67 8.95 7.59
C ALA A 48 -11.19 9.84 6.46
N ASP A 49 -10.53 9.85 5.30
CA ASP A 49 -11.00 10.58 4.13
C ASP A 49 -12.26 9.95 3.52
N PHE A 50 -12.38 8.62 3.52
CA PHE A 50 -13.63 7.95 3.16
C PHE A 50 -14.76 8.29 4.14
N ALA A 51 -14.49 8.34 5.45
CA ALA A 51 -15.49 8.70 6.46
C ALA A 51 -16.05 10.12 6.26
N LYS A 52 -15.21 11.08 5.85
CA LYS A 52 -15.67 12.43 5.49
C LYS A 52 -16.64 12.44 4.29
N ARG A 53 -16.49 11.51 3.35
CA ARG A 53 -17.29 11.42 2.11
C ARG A 53 -18.60 10.64 2.29
N LEU A 54 -18.57 9.56 3.06
CA LEU A 54 -19.68 8.63 3.22
C LEU A 54 -20.58 8.97 4.42
N GLY A 55 -20.03 9.70 5.38
CA GLY A 55 -20.73 10.11 6.60
C GLY A 55 -20.29 9.36 7.84
N PRO A 56 -20.62 9.90 9.03
CA PRO A 56 -20.23 9.34 10.32
C PRO A 56 -20.74 7.90 10.52
N GLY A 57 -19.89 7.03 11.09
CA GLY A 57 -20.24 5.65 11.42
C GLY A 57 -20.41 4.71 10.22
N ARG A 58 -20.07 5.15 9.01
CA ARG A 58 -20.21 4.37 7.78
C ARG A 58 -18.92 3.71 7.31
N VAL A 59 -17.80 4.02 7.93
CA VAL A 59 -16.50 3.52 7.50
C VAL A 59 -15.81 2.87 8.69
N ARG A 60 -15.28 1.67 8.47
CA ARG A 60 -14.43 0.95 9.41
C ARG A 60 -13.09 0.63 8.76
N GLY A 61 -12.01 0.89 9.48
CA GLY A 61 -10.66 0.45 9.12
C GLY A 61 -10.23 -0.76 9.94
N ILE A 62 -9.59 -1.73 9.30
CA ILE A 62 -8.95 -2.85 10.01
C ILE A 62 -7.50 -3.01 9.57
N ASP A 63 -6.65 -3.39 10.53
CA ASP A 63 -5.23 -3.69 10.30
C ASP A 63 -4.78 -4.76 11.30
N PRO A 64 -3.90 -5.71 10.95
CA PRO A 64 -3.39 -6.70 11.89
C PRO A 64 -2.50 -6.11 12.98
N SER A 65 -1.96 -4.90 12.80
CA SER A 65 -1.08 -4.22 13.75
C SER A 65 -1.89 -3.42 14.78
N ALA A 66 -1.84 -3.85 16.04
CA ALA A 66 -2.45 -3.09 17.14
C ALA A 66 -1.86 -1.67 17.27
N ASP A 67 -0.54 -1.51 17.06
CA ASP A 67 0.13 -0.21 17.11
C ASP A 67 -0.38 0.75 16.02
N ALA A 68 -0.62 0.23 14.80
CA ALA A 68 -1.20 1.01 13.70
C ALA A 68 -2.64 1.44 14.03
N ILE A 69 -3.45 0.55 14.59
CA ILE A 69 -4.83 0.83 15.01
C ILE A 69 -4.86 1.85 16.15
N ASP A 70 -3.98 1.75 17.12
CA ASP A 70 -3.89 2.73 18.20
C ASP A 70 -3.47 4.11 17.70
N ALA A 71 -2.57 4.17 16.72
CA ALA A 71 -2.23 5.42 16.03
C ALA A 71 -3.44 5.97 15.26
N ALA A 72 -4.14 5.14 14.48
CA ALA A 72 -5.31 5.54 13.73
C ALA A 72 -6.42 6.12 14.62
N ARG A 73 -6.70 5.48 15.76
CA ARG A 73 -7.68 5.97 16.76
C ARG A 73 -7.30 7.31 17.36
N ARG A 74 -5.99 7.52 17.65
CA ARG A 74 -5.51 8.81 18.20
C ARG A 74 -5.59 9.93 17.15
N ASP A 75 -5.19 9.64 15.90
CA ASP A 75 -5.07 10.63 14.85
C ASP A 75 -6.44 10.97 14.23
N HIS A 76 -7.41 10.02 14.27
CA HIS A 76 -8.73 10.15 13.63
C HIS A 76 -9.88 9.79 14.58
N PRO A 77 -10.10 10.55 15.68
CA PRO A 77 -11.18 10.30 16.60
C PRO A 77 -12.55 10.39 15.91
N GLY A 78 -13.41 9.41 16.15
CA GLY A 78 -14.75 9.34 15.52
C GLY A 78 -14.82 8.45 14.28
N VAL A 79 -13.70 7.88 13.82
CA VAL A 79 -13.70 6.79 12.83
C VAL A 79 -13.52 5.46 13.56
N ASP A 80 -14.21 4.43 13.10
CA ASP A 80 -14.15 3.10 13.71
C ASP A 80 -12.92 2.33 13.17
N PHE A 81 -12.04 1.92 14.09
CA PHE A 81 -10.85 1.13 13.79
C PHE A 81 -10.76 -0.09 14.70
N ALA A 82 -10.41 -1.24 14.13
CA ALA A 82 -10.21 -2.47 14.88
C ALA A 82 -9.02 -3.28 14.35
N THR A 83 -8.41 -4.09 15.20
CA THR A 83 -7.49 -5.12 14.73
C THR A 83 -8.27 -6.17 13.96
N GLY A 84 -7.70 -6.68 12.85
CA GLY A 84 -8.35 -7.72 12.06
C GLY A 84 -7.41 -8.33 11.03
N ASP A 85 -7.72 -9.57 10.63
CA ASP A 85 -6.99 -10.31 9.61
C ASP A 85 -7.84 -10.40 8.34
N VAL A 86 -7.26 -10.01 7.20
CA VAL A 86 -7.92 -10.07 5.90
C VAL A 86 -8.28 -11.50 5.46
N TYR A 87 -7.62 -12.52 6.00
CA TYR A 87 -7.91 -13.91 5.71
C TYR A 87 -9.13 -14.48 6.47
N THR A 88 -9.54 -13.80 7.53
CA THR A 88 -10.65 -14.21 8.42
C THR A 88 -11.38 -12.97 8.93
N LEU A 89 -12.13 -12.31 8.04
CA LEU A 89 -12.88 -11.09 8.39
C LEU A 89 -14.04 -11.45 9.32
N GLU A 90 -14.05 -10.89 10.54
CA GLU A 90 -15.08 -11.11 11.55
C GLU A 90 -16.38 -10.35 11.25
N PHE A 91 -16.86 -10.45 10.00
CA PHE A 91 -18.10 -9.85 9.53
C PHE A 91 -18.97 -10.91 8.87
N GLU A 92 -20.28 -10.69 8.92
CA GLU A 92 -21.26 -11.54 8.23
C GLU A 92 -21.09 -11.46 6.71
N ASP A 93 -21.56 -12.50 6.00
CA ASP A 93 -21.61 -12.49 4.55
C ASP A 93 -22.50 -11.32 4.06
N ALA A 94 -22.08 -10.69 2.98
CA ALA A 94 -22.87 -9.62 2.34
C ALA A 94 -23.23 -8.47 3.29
N SER A 95 -22.31 -8.05 4.15
CA SER A 95 -22.54 -6.99 5.16
C SER A 95 -22.04 -5.60 4.74
N TRP A 96 -21.18 -5.48 3.72
CA TRP A 96 -20.57 -4.22 3.29
C TRP A 96 -20.97 -3.84 1.86
N ASP A 97 -21.13 -2.55 1.57
CA ASP A 97 -21.35 -2.05 0.21
C ASP A 97 -20.04 -1.98 -0.57
N ILE A 98 -18.95 -1.60 0.12
CA ILE A 98 -17.61 -1.47 -0.46
C ILE A 98 -16.58 -2.09 0.49
N VAL A 99 -15.65 -2.87 -0.08
CA VAL A 99 -14.44 -3.35 0.62
C VAL A 99 -13.22 -2.85 -0.16
N HIS A 100 -12.38 -2.08 0.51
CA HIS A 100 -11.23 -1.43 -0.10
C HIS A 100 -9.92 -1.98 0.48
N ALA A 101 -8.86 -2.03 -0.34
CA ALA A 101 -7.50 -2.32 0.09
C ALA A 101 -6.49 -1.51 -0.73
N HIS A 102 -5.57 -0.82 -0.05
CA HIS A 102 -4.52 -0.04 -0.69
C HIS A 102 -3.13 -0.50 -0.25
N GLN A 103 -2.35 -1.04 -1.20
CA GLN A 103 -1.02 -1.61 -0.96
C GLN A 103 -1.02 -2.67 0.17
N VAL A 104 -1.95 -3.59 0.07
CA VAL A 104 -2.12 -4.71 1.00
C VAL A 104 -1.77 -6.03 0.34
N LEU A 105 -2.34 -6.31 -0.84
CA LEU A 105 -2.22 -7.61 -1.51
C LEU A 105 -0.76 -7.95 -1.84
N GLN A 106 0.05 -6.95 -2.11
CA GLN A 106 1.50 -7.10 -2.35
C GLN A 106 2.28 -7.68 -1.16
N HIS A 107 1.74 -7.59 0.07
CA HIS A 107 2.38 -8.10 1.28
C HIS A 107 1.88 -9.47 1.72
N LEU A 108 0.85 -9.98 1.06
CA LEU A 108 0.18 -11.22 1.43
C LEU A 108 0.80 -12.44 0.74
N SER A 109 0.91 -13.55 1.48
CA SER A 109 1.35 -14.82 0.92
C SER A 109 0.28 -15.52 0.06
N ASN A 110 -1.00 -15.16 0.26
CA ASN A 110 -2.13 -15.70 -0.51
C ASN A 110 -3.16 -14.59 -0.82
N PRO A 111 -2.86 -13.67 -1.77
CA PRO A 111 -3.75 -12.56 -2.10
C PRO A 111 -5.11 -13.03 -2.65
N VAL A 112 -5.16 -14.19 -3.31
CA VAL A 112 -6.42 -14.78 -3.80
C VAL A 112 -7.35 -15.16 -2.65
N ALA A 113 -6.82 -15.73 -1.55
CA ALA A 113 -7.63 -16.03 -0.37
C ALA A 113 -8.18 -14.76 0.28
N ALA A 114 -7.37 -13.71 0.37
CA ALA A 114 -7.82 -12.41 0.88
C ALA A 114 -8.95 -11.83 0.01
N LEU A 115 -8.78 -11.85 -1.32
CA LEU A 115 -9.84 -11.38 -2.24
C LEU A 115 -11.12 -12.20 -2.16
N LYS A 116 -11.05 -13.52 -1.91
CA LYS A 116 -12.23 -14.36 -1.66
C LYS A 116 -12.96 -13.97 -0.38
N GLU A 117 -12.22 -13.63 0.66
CA GLU A 117 -12.81 -13.20 1.92
C GLU A 117 -13.43 -11.80 1.79
N MET A 118 -12.79 -10.88 1.06
CA MET A 118 -13.39 -9.59 0.69
C MET A 118 -14.66 -9.77 -0.14
N LEU A 119 -14.68 -10.74 -1.10
CA LEU A 119 -15.86 -11.10 -1.88
C LEU A 119 -16.98 -11.64 -1.00
N ARG A 120 -16.67 -12.45 0.02
CA ARG A 120 -17.67 -13.00 0.95
C ARG A 120 -18.43 -11.91 1.68
N VAL A 121 -17.73 -10.91 2.21
CA VAL A 121 -18.34 -9.86 3.06
C VAL A 121 -18.97 -8.72 2.27
N VAL A 122 -18.61 -8.50 0.98
CA VAL A 122 -19.29 -7.50 0.17
C VAL A 122 -20.67 -7.97 -0.28
N ARG A 123 -21.65 -7.07 -0.36
CA ARG A 123 -23.03 -7.36 -0.77
C ARG A 123 -23.14 -7.68 -2.26
N PRO A 124 -24.16 -8.43 -2.71
CA PRO A 124 -24.49 -8.49 -4.14
C PRO A 124 -24.71 -7.10 -4.75
N GLY A 125 -24.01 -6.81 -5.84
CA GLY A 125 -23.95 -5.47 -6.45
C GLY A 125 -23.01 -4.50 -5.76
N GLY A 126 -22.37 -4.89 -4.68
CA GLY A 126 -21.31 -4.11 -4.01
C GLY A 126 -19.95 -4.26 -4.68
N ILE A 127 -18.95 -3.55 -4.17
CA ILE A 127 -17.66 -3.38 -4.81
C ILE A 127 -16.53 -3.85 -3.90
N VAL A 128 -15.60 -4.64 -4.46
CA VAL A 128 -14.25 -4.82 -3.92
C VAL A 128 -13.29 -4.01 -4.77
N ALA A 129 -12.56 -3.10 -4.14
CA ALA A 129 -11.60 -2.22 -4.80
C ALA A 129 -10.19 -2.45 -4.23
N ALA A 130 -9.20 -2.66 -5.08
CA ALA A 130 -7.82 -2.79 -4.64
C ALA A 130 -6.86 -2.00 -5.53
N ARG A 131 -5.81 -1.45 -4.91
CA ARG A 131 -4.73 -0.74 -5.58
C ARG A 131 -3.39 -1.15 -4.97
N ASP A 132 -2.51 -1.73 -5.79
CA ASP A 132 -1.17 -2.13 -5.36
C ASP A 132 -0.09 -1.64 -6.32
N SER A 133 1.11 -1.41 -5.80
CA SER A 133 2.25 -0.99 -6.60
C SER A 133 2.83 -2.14 -7.42
N ASP A 134 3.51 -1.76 -8.49
CA ASP A 134 4.26 -2.64 -9.35
C ASP A 134 5.73 -2.18 -9.39
N TYR A 135 6.55 -2.74 -8.51
CA TYR A 135 7.93 -2.29 -8.31
C TYR A 135 8.81 -2.46 -9.56
N ALA A 136 8.61 -3.51 -10.36
CA ALA A 136 9.35 -3.68 -11.60
C ALA A 136 9.00 -2.63 -12.67
N SER A 137 7.95 -1.85 -12.46
CA SER A 137 7.55 -0.72 -13.32
C SER A 137 7.96 0.64 -12.75
N PHE A 138 8.70 0.68 -11.63
CA PHE A 138 9.25 1.94 -11.13
C PHE A 138 10.30 2.47 -12.09
N THR A 139 10.29 3.76 -12.32
CA THR A 139 11.22 4.41 -13.23
C THR A 139 11.67 5.75 -12.67
N TRP A 140 12.91 6.11 -12.96
CA TRP A 140 13.53 7.32 -12.43
C TRP A 140 14.57 7.90 -13.38
N TYR A 141 14.87 9.16 -13.18
CA TYR A 141 15.97 9.88 -13.79
C TYR A 141 16.59 10.83 -12.73
N PRO A 142 17.89 11.06 -12.71
CA PRO A 142 18.95 10.41 -13.49
C PRO A 142 19.13 8.92 -13.18
N ASN A 143 19.67 8.17 -14.12
CA ASN A 143 20.01 6.77 -13.93
C ASN A 143 21.15 6.63 -12.91
N ASP A 144 21.02 5.67 -12.00
CA ASP A 144 22.04 5.33 -11.01
C ASP A 144 21.96 3.81 -10.73
N ASP A 145 23.06 3.10 -10.96
CA ASP A 145 23.13 1.65 -10.77
C ASP A 145 22.88 1.24 -9.31
N ARG A 146 23.14 2.12 -8.36
CA ARG A 146 22.85 1.89 -6.93
C ARG A 146 21.35 1.87 -6.66
N LEU A 147 20.53 2.65 -7.41
CA LEU A 147 19.07 2.59 -7.35
C LEU A 147 18.54 1.33 -8.04
N VAL A 148 19.20 0.86 -9.10
CA VAL A 148 18.90 -0.46 -9.68
C VAL A 148 19.13 -1.57 -8.65
N ARG A 149 20.25 -1.51 -7.92
CA ARG A 149 20.55 -2.46 -6.84
C ARG A 149 19.55 -2.36 -5.68
N TRP A 150 19.15 -1.14 -5.29
CA TRP A 150 18.06 -0.93 -4.32
C TRP A 150 16.80 -1.69 -4.71
N LEU A 151 16.35 -1.54 -5.96
CA LEU A 151 15.14 -2.18 -6.45
C LEU A 151 15.26 -3.71 -6.43
N ALA A 152 16.41 -4.25 -6.86
CA ALA A 152 16.70 -5.69 -6.81
C ALA A 152 16.67 -6.20 -5.36
N LEU A 153 17.32 -5.51 -4.42
CA LEU A 153 17.33 -5.87 -3.01
C LEU A 153 15.92 -5.87 -2.40
N TYR A 154 15.09 -4.87 -2.75
CA TYR A 154 13.69 -4.84 -2.32
C TYR A 154 12.91 -6.06 -2.80
N HIS A 155 13.07 -6.45 -4.07
CA HIS A 155 12.43 -7.65 -4.62
C HIS A 155 12.86 -8.92 -3.89
N GLU A 156 14.15 -9.06 -3.60
CA GLU A 156 14.69 -10.20 -2.87
C GLU A 156 14.06 -10.32 -1.48
N ILE A 157 13.99 -9.21 -0.74
CA ILE A 157 13.48 -9.17 0.64
C ILE A 157 11.94 -9.37 0.66
N ALA A 158 11.21 -8.67 -0.22
CA ALA A 158 9.76 -8.79 -0.27
C ALA A 158 9.31 -10.23 -0.58
N ARG A 159 9.97 -10.89 -1.55
CA ARG A 159 9.70 -12.29 -1.88
C ARG A 159 10.10 -13.27 -0.79
N ALA A 160 11.21 -13.02 -0.09
CA ALA A 160 11.61 -13.82 1.07
C ALA A 160 10.58 -13.74 2.21
N ASN A 161 9.86 -12.62 2.33
CA ASN A 161 8.77 -12.43 3.28
C ASN A 161 7.42 -13.00 2.79
N GLY A 162 7.38 -13.62 1.61
CA GLY A 162 6.18 -14.20 1.02
C GLY A 162 5.28 -13.21 0.29
N GLY A 163 5.71 -11.97 0.10
CA GLY A 163 5.00 -10.95 -0.68
C GLY A 163 5.34 -10.99 -2.17
N GLU A 164 4.56 -10.27 -2.97
CA GLU A 164 4.83 -10.03 -4.39
C GLU A 164 4.98 -8.54 -4.64
N PRO A 165 6.22 -8.02 -4.79
CA PRO A 165 6.45 -6.61 -5.02
C PRO A 165 5.88 -6.09 -6.35
N ASP A 166 5.67 -6.97 -7.33
CA ASP A 166 5.07 -6.65 -8.62
C ASP A 166 3.57 -6.99 -8.65
N ALA A 167 2.88 -6.75 -7.54
CA ALA A 167 1.48 -7.10 -7.34
C ALA A 167 0.54 -6.39 -8.32
N GLY A 168 0.86 -5.15 -8.70
CA GLY A 168 0.03 -4.37 -9.59
C GLY A 168 -0.40 -5.14 -10.85
N ARG A 169 0.55 -5.70 -11.58
CA ARG A 169 0.29 -6.48 -12.82
C ARG A 169 -0.46 -7.79 -12.58
N ARG A 170 -0.60 -8.23 -11.34
CA ARG A 170 -1.25 -9.49 -10.97
C ARG A 170 -2.69 -9.30 -10.49
N LEU A 171 -3.12 -8.09 -10.15
CA LEU A 171 -4.43 -7.82 -9.54
C LEU A 171 -5.58 -8.42 -10.35
N LEU A 172 -5.60 -8.23 -11.69
CA LEU A 172 -6.63 -8.79 -12.55
C LEU A 172 -6.69 -10.33 -12.45
N SER A 173 -5.52 -10.98 -12.55
CA SER A 173 -5.43 -12.45 -12.46
C SER A 173 -5.88 -12.96 -11.09
N TRP A 174 -5.49 -12.30 -10.01
CA TRP A 174 -5.90 -12.69 -8.66
C TRP A 174 -7.40 -12.50 -8.43
N ALA A 175 -7.98 -11.41 -8.94
CA ALA A 175 -9.41 -11.19 -8.86
C ALA A 175 -10.22 -12.25 -9.62
N GLN A 176 -9.78 -12.63 -10.82
CA GLN A 176 -10.39 -13.74 -11.59
C GLN A 176 -10.31 -15.06 -10.83
N GLN A 177 -9.15 -15.40 -10.24
CA GLN A 177 -8.97 -16.60 -9.44
C GLN A 177 -9.79 -16.57 -8.13
N ALA A 178 -10.08 -15.39 -7.60
CA ALA A 178 -10.96 -15.23 -6.44
C ALA A 178 -12.44 -15.43 -6.78
N GLY A 179 -12.82 -15.41 -8.06
CA GLY A 179 -14.18 -15.66 -8.53
C GLY A 179 -14.96 -14.42 -8.96
N PHE A 180 -14.30 -13.27 -9.10
CA PHE A 180 -14.96 -12.08 -9.67
C PHE A 180 -15.13 -12.23 -11.19
N ASN A 181 -16.32 -11.91 -11.69
CA ASN A 181 -16.67 -11.98 -13.12
C ASN A 181 -16.75 -10.59 -13.78
N HIS A 182 -16.98 -9.54 -12.99
CA HIS A 182 -17.03 -8.16 -13.45
C HIS A 182 -15.89 -7.37 -12.82
N ILE A 183 -14.83 -7.11 -13.60
CA ILE A 183 -13.61 -6.47 -13.15
C ILE A 183 -13.25 -5.35 -14.11
N GLU A 184 -13.25 -4.12 -13.61
CA GLU A 184 -12.68 -2.97 -14.30
C GLU A 184 -11.24 -2.79 -13.82
N THR A 185 -10.34 -2.47 -14.75
CA THR A 185 -8.92 -2.27 -14.45
C THR A 185 -8.48 -0.89 -14.88
N SER A 186 -7.66 -0.25 -14.05
CA SER A 186 -6.99 1.00 -14.38
C SER A 186 -5.57 1.02 -13.83
N ALA A 187 -4.86 2.11 -14.07
CA ALA A 187 -3.55 2.34 -13.48
C ALA A 187 -3.35 3.83 -13.25
N SER A 188 -2.65 4.16 -12.17
CA SER A 188 -2.24 5.51 -11.85
C SER A 188 -0.79 5.52 -11.35
N ALA A 189 -0.17 6.69 -11.34
CA ALA A 189 1.19 6.82 -10.85
C ALA A 189 1.30 7.93 -9.80
N TRP A 190 2.09 7.67 -8.76
CA TRP A 190 2.66 8.75 -7.98
C TRP A 190 3.90 9.28 -8.71
N CYS A 191 4.05 10.58 -8.74
CA CYS A 191 5.19 11.25 -9.37
C CYS A 191 5.87 12.17 -8.36
N PHE A 192 7.18 12.03 -8.24
CA PHE A 192 8.02 12.83 -7.34
C PHE A 192 9.06 13.58 -8.19
N ALA A 193 8.82 14.88 -8.44
CA ALA A 193 9.64 15.68 -9.34
C ALA A 193 9.98 17.07 -8.80
N THR A 194 9.18 17.65 -7.89
CA THR A 194 9.55 18.92 -7.26
C THR A 194 10.67 18.70 -6.24
N LEU A 195 11.39 19.78 -5.88
CA LEU A 195 12.44 19.69 -4.85
C LEU A 195 11.89 19.15 -3.52
N GLU A 196 10.66 19.54 -3.16
CA GLU A 196 9.98 19.08 -1.95
C GLU A 196 9.71 17.58 -2.03
N ASP A 197 9.11 17.10 -3.14
CA ASP A 197 8.82 15.68 -3.37
C ASP A 197 10.09 14.84 -3.34
N ARG A 198 11.13 15.28 -4.06
CA ARG A 198 12.41 14.56 -4.13
C ARG A 198 13.09 14.48 -2.78
N THR A 199 13.12 15.59 -2.04
CA THR A 199 13.70 15.64 -0.69
C THR A 199 12.95 14.68 0.24
N TRP A 200 11.64 14.68 0.16
CA TRP A 200 10.78 13.82 0.99
C TRP A 200 10.94 12.34 0.62
N TRP A 201 10.78 11.99 -0.66
CA TRP A 201 10.83 10.60 -1.14
C TRP A 201 12.22 9.98 -1.03
N GLY A 202 13.24 10.71 -1.50
CA GLY A 202 14.63 10.27 -1.42
C GLY A 202 15.14 10.16 0.02
N GLY A 203 14.78 11.12 0.89
CA GLY A 203 15.10 11.05 2.32
C GLY A 203 14.47 9.85 3.00
N LEU A 204 13.20 9.58 2.71
CA LEU A 204 12.46 8.43 3.24
C LEU A 204 13.12 7.09 2.85
N TRP A 205 13.52 6.93 1.59
CA TRP A 205 14.19 5.71 1.15
C TRP A 205 15.63 5.62 1.67
N ALA A 206 16.34 6.73 1.75
CA ALA A 206 17.68 6.75 2.37
C ALA A 206 17.63 6.28 3.85
N ASP A 207 16.66 6.76 4.61
CA ASP A 207 16.46 6.33 6.00
C ASP A 207 16.09 4.84 6.08
N ARG A 208 15.21 4.36 5.18
CA ARG A 208 14.84 2.94 5.14
C ARG A 208 16.01 2.01 4.88
N MET A 209 16.95 2.43 4.05
CA MET A 209 18.14 1.62 3.74
C MET A 209 19.16 1.53 4.89
N THR A 210 19.01 2.34 5.92
CA THR A 210 19.97 2.37 7.05
C THR A 210 19.37 2.00 8.40
N THR A 211 18.06 2.24 8.59
CA THR A 211 17.45 2.18 9.94
C THR A 211 16.13 1.38 10.02
N SER A 212 15.72 0.72 8.96
CA SER A 212 14.44 -0.01 8.95
C SER A 212 14.62 -1.52 9.02
N ALA A 213 13.50 -2.22 9.22
CA ALA A 213 13.44 -3.69 9.17
C ALA A 213 14.01 -4.28 7.86
N ILE A 214 13.91 -3.56 6.73
CA ILE A 214 14.51 -3.97 5.45
C ILE A 214 16.04 -4.01 5.57
N ALA A 215 16.65 -2.95 6.13
CA ALA A 215 18.09 -2.87 6.31
C ALA A 215 18.63 -3.95 7.27
N GLU A 216 17.92 -4.14 8.39
CA GLU A 216 18.26 -5.18 9.36
C GLU A 216 18.15 -6.59 8.76
N GLN A 217 17.08 -6.85 8.00
CA GLN A 217 16.88 -8.14 7.33
C GLN A 217 17.93 -8.38 6.26
N ALA A 218 18.25 -7.38 5.44
CA ALA A 218 19.26 -7.49 4.40
C ALA A 218 20.63 -7.90 4.98
N GLN A 219 21.03 -7.30 6.09
CA GLN A 219 22.30 -7.63 6.77
C GLN A 219 22.24 -9.00 7.43
N ARG A 220 21.19 -9.31 8.17
CA ARG A 220 21.02 -10.60 8.86
C ARG A 220 21.02 -11.78 7.90
N GLU A 221 20.45 -11.61 6.70
CA GLU A 221 20.36 -12.66 5.68
C GLU A 221 21.55 -12.64 4.69
N GLY A 222 22.53 -11.74 4.89
CA GLY A 222 23.70 -11.63 4.01
C GLY A 222 23.41 -11.18 2.59
N ARG A 223 22.28 -10.47 2.37
CA ARG A 223 21.86 -9.96 1.05
C ARG A 223 22.55 -8.64 0.70
N ALA A 224 22.89 -7.84 1.72
CA ALA A 224 23.68 -6.62 1.63
C ALA A 224 24.40 -6.39 2.95
N ASN A 225 25.60 -5.79 2.90
CA ASN A 225 26.30 -5.34 4.09
C ASN A 225 26.02 -3.85 4.39
N ALA A 226 26.52 -3.37 5.53
CA ALA A 226 26.29 -1.99 5.97
C ALA A 226 26.83 -0.94 4.96
N ASP A 227 27.99 -1.21 4.35
CA ASP A 227 28.60 -0.29 3.39
C ASP A 227 27.76 -0.19 2.10
N GLU A 228 27.27 -1.33 1.61
CA GLU A 228 26.38 -1.36 0.44
C GLU A 228 25.05 -0.63 0.71
N LEU A 229 24.45 -0.83 1.88
CA LEU A 229 23.23 -0.12 2.28
C LEU A 229 23.47 1.39 2.42
N ALA A 230 24.64 1.80 2.92
CA ALA A 230 25.03 3.21 3.00
C ALA A 230 25.21 3.82 1.60
N LEU A 231 25.80 3.09 0.63
CA LEU A 231 25.92 3.52 -0.77
C LEU A 231 24.55 3.69 -1.44
N ILE A 232 23.61 2.79 -1.19
CA ILE A 232 22.23 2.91 -1.69
C ILE A 232 21.54 4.12 -1.06
N ALA A 233 21.69 4.33 0.24
CA ALA A 233 21.14 5.51 0.93
C ALA A 233 21.70 6.81 0.38
N ASP A 234 23.02 6.84 0.05
CA ASP A 234 23.64 8.01 -0.57
C ASP A 234 23.14 8.25 -2.00
N ALA A 235 22.88 7.20 -2.77
CA ALA A 235 22.26 7.32 -4.09
C ALA A 235 20.88 8.02 -4.01
N TRP A 236 20.04 7.65 -3.04
CA TRP A 236 18.78 8.32 -2.81
C TRP A 236 18.92 9.79 -2.43
N ARG A 237 19.91 10.13 -1.58
CA ARG A 237 20.21 11.52 -1.22
C ARG A 237 20.76 12.33 -2.40
N THR A 238 21.55 11.68 -3.27
CA THR A 238 22.07 12.28 -4.50
C THR A 238 20.94 12.56 -5.48
N TRP A 239 20.05 11.57 -5.72
CA TRP A 239 18.89 11.73 -6.55
C TRP A 239 17.97 12.86 -6.05
N ALA A 240 17.73 12.95 -4.74
CA ALA A 240 16.90 14.01 -4.15
C ALA A 240 17.40 15.43 -4.45
N LYS A 241 18.72 15.59 -4.67
CA LYS A 241 19.37 16.88 -4.98
C LYS A 241 19.49 17.16 -6.47
N ALA A 242 19.22 16.20 -7.34
CA ALA A 242 19.31 16.39 -8.79
C ALA A 242 18.21 17.33 -9.26
N ASP A 243 18.56 18.43 -9.94
CA ASP A 243 17.60 19.46 -10.39
C ASP A 243 16.58 18.90 -11.40
N ASP A 244 16.98 17.90 -12.17
CA ASP A 244 16.20 17.15 -13.15
C ASP A 244 15.71 15.80 -12.63
N GLY A 245 15.77 15.58 -11.31
CA GLY A 245 15.34 14.36 -10.64
C GLY A 245 13.83 14.13 -10.82
N TRP A 246 13.48 12.94 -11.29
CA TRP A 246 12.11 12.49 -11.51
C TRP A 246 11.98 11.03 -11.11
N PHE A 247 10.89 10.66 -10.44
CA PHE A 247 10.60 9.28 -10.05
C PHE A 247 9.11 9.02 -10.17
N ALA A 248 8.74 7.88 -10.78
CA ALA A 248 7.35 7.43 -10.86
C ALA A 248 7.16 6.05 -10.24
N VAL A 249 6.07 5.93 -9.48
CA VAL A 249 5.60 4.72 -8.84
C VAL A 249 4.29 4.31 -9.49
N LEU A 250 4.34 3.31 -10.38
CA LEU A 250 3.15 2.78 -11.02
C LEU A 250 2.34 1.94 -10.03
N HIS A 251 1.04 2.13 -10.04
CA HIS A 251 0.06 1.29 -9.35
C HIS A 251 -0.97 0.80 -10.35
N ALA A 252 -1.35 -0.47 -10.25
CA ALA A 252 -2.56 -0.95 -10.89
C ALA A 252 -3.73 -0.94 -9.91
N GLU A 253 -4.93 -0.89 -10.45
CA GLU A 253 -6.18 -0.71 -9.74
C GLU A 253 -7.21 -1.67 -10.31
N ILE A 254 -8.07 -2.22 -9.44
CA ILE A 254 -9.23 -3.02 -9.82
C ILE A 254 -10.47 -2.52 -9.09
N ILE A 255 -11.58 -2.50 -9.81
CA ILE A 255 -12.95 -2.41 -9.29
C ILE A 255 -13.67 -3.70 -9.67
N CYS A 256 -13.99 -4.49 -8.67
CA CYS A 256 -14.65 -5.77 -8.84
C CYS A 256 -16.08 -5.69 -8.30
N THR A 257 -17.08 -5.92 -9.14
CA THR A 257 -18.50 -6.00 -8.71
C THR A 257 -18.85 -7.44 -8.39
N ARG A 258 -19.51 -7.65 -7.22
CA ARG A 258 -20.04 -8.95 -6.78
C ARG A 258 -21.34 -9.28 -7.49
#